data_cf9e034d280084850110ca6e88da1e78
#
_entry.id   cf9e034d280084850110ca6e88da1e78
#
_cell.length_a   1.000
_cell.length_b   1.000
_cell.length_c   1.000
_cell.angle_alpha   90.00
_cell.angle_beta   90.00
_cell.angle_gamma   90.00
#
_symmetry.space_group_name_H-M   'P 1'
#
loop_
_entity.id
_entity.type
_entity.pdbx_description
1 polymer ?
#
loop_
_entity_poly.entity_id
_entity_poly.type
_entity_poly.pdbx_seq_one_letter_code
_entity_poly.pdbx_strand_id
1 'polypeptide(L)'
;MGRRFARMKTPAEPAPQSAPQRGEMAWMDGSFLPRQSLFLPVGDAGFVLGATVTEQLRTFRGRLFMANAHQERLHESLQIVGIDSGRPLTEVFDAAAELASRNHAIGPAGDDLGLVIFVTPGDQPSQQRGMGGTPRMVIHTFPLAFRLWAHAYEHGVPLRSVSVRQVPDACWPVQAKVRSRLHYFLADREAHAAESGARAVVCHLDGRVSETSTANIAIVRDGTILAPPPADALAGVSLRCAESLAESLGLAWATRSLTEQDLADADEILLTSTPNCILPATRFNGRGIGTGRPGRIYQSLLAAWSRLAGLDIAAQARAQSESTDESV
;
A
#
# COMPACT_ATOMS: atom_id res chain seq x y z
N MET A 1 -26.57 55.64 -24.57
CA MET A 1 -25.45 55.16 -23.70
C MET A 1 -25.11 53.73 -24.10
N GLY A 2 -24.23 53.57 -25.10
CA GLY A 2 -23.86 52.23 -25.61
C GLY A 2 -22.70 51.65 -24.85
N ARG A 3 -22.90 50.52 -24.21
CA ARG A 3 -21.79 49.70 -23.60
C ARG A 3 -21.09 48.92 -24.72
N ARG A 4 -19.84 49.25 -24.99
CA ARG A 4 -18.94 48.45 -25.84
C ARG A 4 -18.59 47.17 -25.12
N PHE A 5 -18.94 46.01 -25.68
CA PHE A 5 -18.42 44.70 -25.27
C PHE A 5 -16.94 44.59 -25.66
N ALA A 6 -16.08 44.37 -24.69
CA ALA A 6 -14.68 44.11 -24.95
C ALA A 6 -14.52 42.74 -25.67
N ARG A 7 -13.78 42.75 -26.80
CA ARG A 7 -13.42 41.52 -27.52
C ARG A 7 -12.60 40.64 -26.61
N MET A 8 -13.10 39.44 -26.34
CA MET A 8 -12.30 38.36 -25.74
C MET A 8 -11.12 38.02 -26.63
N LYS A 9 -9.92 38.05 -26.07
CA LYS A 9 -8.71 37.60 -26.77
C LYS A 9 -8.81 36.09 -26.99
N THR A 10 -8.58 35.64 -28.21
CA THR A 10 -8.43 34.24 -28.56
C THR A 10 -7.31 33.62 -27.72
N PRO A 11 -7.48 32.41 -27.16
CA PRO A 11 -6.39 31.75 -26.44
C PRO A 11 -5.20 31.55 -27.41
N ALA A 12 -4.00 31.79 -26.91
CA ALA A 12 -2.76 31.53 -27.64
C ALA A 12 -2.67 30.02 -27.97
N GLU A 13 -2.24 29.73 -29.22
CA GLU A 13 -1.92 28.33 -29.58
C GLU A 13 -0.92 27.74 -28.62
N PRO A 14 -1.10 26.46 -28.20
CA PRO A 14 -0.12 25.80 -27.35
C PRO A 14 1.23 25.73 -28.07
N ALA A 15 2.28 26.10 -27.37
CA ALA A 15 3.64 26.01 -27.87
C ALA A 15 3.98 24.59 -28.34
N PRO A 16 4.82 24.42 -29.40
CA PRO A 16 5.19 23.12 -29.94
C PRO A 16 5.79 22.27 -28.80
N GLN A 17 5.28 21.05 -28.63
CA GLN A 17 5.77 20.10 -27.66
C GLN A 17 7.26 19.84 -27.92
N SER A 18 8.11 20.23 -26.99
CA SER A 18 9.52 19.88 -26.99
C SER A 18 9.70 18.36 -27.05
N ALA A 19 10.79 17.90 -27.70
CA ALA A 19 11.18 16.49 -27.81
C ALA A 19 11.00 15.74 -26.48
N PRO A 20 10.68 14.44 -26.51
CA PRO A 20 10.35 13.69 -25.29
C PRO A 20 11.52 13.80 -24.31
N GLN A 21 11.35 14.62 -23.28
CA GLN A 21 12.23 14.57 -22.11
C GLN A 21 12.19 13.12 -21.60
N ARG A 22 13.36 12.55 -21.30
CA ARG A 22 13.49 11.26 -20.60
C ARG A 22 12.87 11.41 -19.20
N GLY A 23 11.56 11.43 -19.14
CA GLY A 23 10.76 11.62 -17.93
C GLY A 23 10.13 10.30 -17.48
N GLU A 24 9.68 10.31 -16.23
CA GLU A 24 8.95 9.21 -15.63
C GLU A 24 7.71 8.87 -16.47
N MET A 25 7.50 7.57 -16.70
CA MET A 25 6.39 7.04 -17.48
C MET A 25 5.29 6.50 -16.54
N ALA A 26 4.08 6.40 -17.07
CA ALA A 26 2.95 5.64 -16.54
C ALA A 26 2.40 4.73 -17.65
N TRP A 27 1.49 3.85 -17.30
CA TRP A 27 0.75 3.03 -18.25
C TRP A 27 -0.75 3.17 -17.97
N MET A 28 -1.56 3.29 -19.01
CA MET A 28 -3.01 3.37 -18.92
C MET A 28 -3.64 2.66 -20.11
N ASP A 29 -4.54 1.74 -19.84
CA ASP A 29 -5.42 1.05 -20.81
C ASP A 29 -4.69 0.47 -22.04
N GLY A 30 -3.48 -0.07 -21.84
CA GLY A 30 -2.68 -0.70 -22.91
C GLY A 30 -1.56 0.18 -23.48
N SER A 31 -1.41 1.41 -23.00
CA SER A 31 -0.44 2.36 -23.55
C SER A 31 0.47 2.97 -22.49
N PHE A 32 1.77 3.06 -22.79
CA PHE A 32 2.70 3.88 -22.01
C PHE A 32 2.55 5.35 -22.38
N LEU A 33 2.56 6.22 -21.37
CA LEU A 33 2.46 7.67 -21.53
C LEU A 33 3.35 8.38 -20.50
N PRO A 34 3.74 9.65 -20.75
CA PRO A 34 4.44 10.42 -19.74
C PRO A 34 3.63 10.52 -18.44
N ARG A 35 4.28 10.35 -17.27
CA ARG A 35 3.62 10.38 -15.97
C ARG A 35 2.75 11.62 -15.74
N GLN A 36 3.22 12.77 -16.22
CA GLN A 36 2.50 14.05 -16.17
C GLN A 36 1.23 14.12 -17.04
N SER A 37 1.10 13.20 -18.01
CA SER A 37 -0.09 13.09 -18.88
C SER A 37 -1.14 12.13 -18.30
N LEU A 38 -0.84 11.48 -17.17
CA LEU A 38 -1.78 10.59 -16.50
C LEU A 38 -2.82 11.41 -15.75
N PHE A 39 -4.09 11.24 -16.10
CA PHE A 39 -5.20 11.84 -15.39
C PHE A 39 -6.43 10.94 -15.41
N LEU A 40 -7.30 11.11 -14.42
CA LEU A 40 -8.61 10.48 -14.35
C LEU A 40 -9.70 11.54 -14.48
N PRO A 41 -10.77 11.28 -15.24
CA PRO A 41 -11.93 12.17 -15.27
C PRO A 41 -12.57 12.28 -13.87
N VAL A 42 -13.02 13.47 -13.51
CA VAL A 42 -13.73 13.69 -12.22
C VAL A 42 -15.04 12.92 -12.11
N GLY A 43 -15.63 12.52 -13.24
CA GLY A 43 -16.84 11.68 -13.31
C GLY A 43 -16.56 10.18 -13.29
N ASP A 44 -15.31 9.74 -13.08
CA ASP A 44 -14.99 8.33 -12.95
C ASP A 44 -15.58 7.75 -11.65
N ALA A 45 -16.24 6.59 -11.74
CA ALA A 45 -16.88 5.94 -10.59
C ALA A 45 -15.87 5.56 -9.50
N GLY A 46 -14.61 5.34 -9.87
CA GLY A 46 -13.52 5.12 -8.91
C GLY A 46 -13.29 6.33 -8.01
N PHE A 47 -13.47 7.56 -8.53
CA PHE A 47 -13.43 8.79 -7.75
C PHE A 47 -14.76 9.11 -7.09
N VAL A 48 -15.86 9.10 -7.86
CA VAL A 48 -17.20 9.52 -7.39
C VAL A 48 -17.73 8.61 -6.28
N LEU A 49 -17.51 7.30 -6.39
CA LEU A 49 -18.03 6.29 -5.45
C LEU A 49 -16.95 5.65 -4.59
N GLY A 50 -15.67 5.94 -4.83
CA GLY A 50 -14.57 5.21 -4.23
C GLY A 50 -14.44 3.75 -4.74
N ALA A 51 -15.15 3.38 -5.83
CA ALA A 51 -15.16 2.03 -6.39
C ALA A 51 -13.88 1.75 -7.18
N THR A 52 -12.75 1.73 -6.50
CA THR A 52 -11.44 1.48 -7.11
C THR A 52 -10.80 0.28 -6.44
N VAL A 53 -10.53 -0.77 -7.21
CA VAL A 53 -9.67 -1.88 -6.82
C VAL A 53 -8.22 -1.46 -7.02
N THR A 54 -7.35 -1.78 -6.09
CA THR A 54 -5.95 -1.36 -6.15
C THR A 54 -4.99 -2.45 -5.73
N GLU A 55 -3.81 -2.46 -6.32
CA GLU A 55 -2.69 -3.27 -5.89
C GLU A 55 -1.45 -2.38 -5.72
N GLN A 56 -0.61 -2.72 -4.75
CA GLN A 56 0.61 -1.98 -4.48
C GLN A 56 1.78 -2.93 -4.36
N LEU A 57 2.79 -2.71 -5.19
CA LEU A 57 4.04 -3.45 -5.22
C LEU A 57 5.21 -2.55 -4.82
N ARG A 58 6.36 -3.16 -4.62
CA ARG A 58 7.65 -2.47 -4.57
C ARG A 58 8.66 -3.19 -5.45
N THR A 59 9.74 -2.51 -5.79
CA THR A 59 10.91 -3.14 -6.38
C THR A 59 11.96 -3.48 -5.31
N PHE A 60 12.81 -4.45 -5.65
CA PHE A 60 14.15 -4.60 -5.12
C PHE A 60 15.12 -4.66 -6.30
N ARG A 61 16.07 -3.73 -6.33
CA ARG A 61 17.02 -3.54 -7.44
C ARG A 61 16.30 -3.40 -8.79
N GLY A 62 15.22 -2.61 -8.80
CA GLY A 62 14.41 -2.35 -9.98
C GLY A 62 13.49 -3.49 -10.43
N ARG A 63 13.45 -4.63 -9.73
CA ARG A 63 12.60 -5.79 -10.07
C ARG A 63 11.42 -5.87 -9.11
N LEU A 64 10.21 -6.05 -9.65
CA LEU A 64 9.01 -6.21 -8.84
C LEU A 64 9.13 -7.42 -7.91
N PHE A 65 8.85 -7.21 -6.64
CA PHE A 65 8.89 -8.26 -5.62
C PHE A 65 7.55 -8.96 -5.50
N MET A 66 7.55 -10.30 -5.54
CA MET A 66 6.37 -11.16 -5.40
C MET A 66 5.22 -10.84 -6.38
N ALA A 67 5.54 -10.47 -7.63
CA ALA A 67 4.56 -10.03 -8.62
C ALA A 67 3.38 -10.99 -8.79
N ASN A 68 3.62 -12.31 -8.84
CA ASN A 68 2.57 -13.33 -9.00
C ASN A 68 1.56 -13.31 -7.85
N ALA A 69 2.02 -13.22 -6.60
CA ALA A 69 1.13 -13.15 -5.44
C ALA A 69 0.28 -11.87 -5.42
N HIS A 70 0.82 -10.75 -5.92
CA HIS A 70 0.08 -9.51 -6.11
C HIS A 70 -0.93 -9.62 -7.25
N GLN A 71 -0.60 -10.33 -8.33
CA GLN A 71 -1.51 -10.60 -9.45
C GLN A 71 -2.72 -11.43 -9.01
N GLU A 72 -2.48 -12.49 -8.26
CA GLU A 72 -3.54 -13.33 -7.68
C GLU A 72 -4.50 -12.50 -6.84
N ARG A 73 -3.98 -11.69 -5.90
CA ARG A 73 -4.82 -10.86 -5.03
C ARG A 73 -5.56 -9.75 -5.79
N LEU A 74 -4.94 -9.16 -6.83
CA LEU A 74 -5.65 -8.22 -7.70
C LEU A 74 -6.84 -8.91 -8.39
N HIS A 75 -6.63 -10.11 -8.91
CA HIS A 75 -7.70 -10.91 -9.52
C HIS A 75 -8.84 -11.18 -8.55
N GLU A 76 -8.54 -11.66 -7.35
CA GLU A 76 -9.54 -11.90 -6.28
C GLU A 76 -10.32 -10.63 -5.95
N SER A 77 -9.62 -9.50 -5.77
CA SER A 77 -10.27 -8.23 -5.46
C SER A 77 -11.19 -7.73 -6.59
N LEU A 78 -10.79 -7.92 -7.86
CA LEU A 78 -11.62 -7.60 -9.01
C LEU A 78 -12.88 -8.46 -9.07
N GLN A 79 -12.74 -9.76 -8.76
CA GLN A 79 -13.89 -10.68 -8.69
C GLN A 79 -14.87 -10.28 -7.59
N ILE A 80 -14.38 -9.96 -6.38
CA ILE A 80 -15.22 -9.53 -5.26
C ILE A 80 -16.00 -8.26 -5.60
N VAL A 81 -15.36 -7.29 -6.25
CA VAL A 81 -16.00 -6.01 -6.59
C VAL A 81 -16.84 -6.10 -7.88
N GLY A 82 -16.63 -7.16 -8.68
CA GLY A 82 -17.35 -7.36 -9.94
C GLY A 82 -16.88 -6.44 -11.07
N ILE A 83 -15.60 -6.05 -11.08
CA ILE A 83 -15.01 -5.27 -12.16
C ILE A 83 -14.29 -6.21 -13.11
N ASP A 84 -14.75 -6.28 -14.37
CA ASP A 84 -14.00 -6.91 -15.45
C ASP A 84 -12.93 -5.94 -15.94
N SER A 85 -11.67 -6.33 -15.82
CA SER A 85 -10.54 -5.51 -16.28
C SER A 85 -10.49 -5.32 -17.80
N GLY A 86 -11.21 -6.16 -18.57
CA GLY A 86 -11.20 -6.18 -20.03
C GLY A 86 -9.86 -6.61 -20.64
N ARG A 87 -8.87 -7.02 -19.81
CA ARG A 87 -7.53 -7.43 -20.22
C ARG A 87 -7.00 -8.58 -19.37
N PRO A 88 -6.18 -9.48 -19.92
CA PRO A 88 -5.47 -10.48 -19.13
C PRO A 88 -4.55 -9.80 -18.11
N LEU A 89 -4.62 -10.21 -16.84
CA LEU A 89 -3.75 -9.65 -15.80
C LEU A 89 -2.26 -9.94 -16.04
N THR A 90 -1.93 -11.00 -16.79
CA THR A 90 -0.54 -11.26 -17.23
C THR A 90 0.03 -10.11 -18.04
N GLU A 91 -0.74 -9.59 -19.04
CA GLU A 91 -0.35 -8.42 -19.82
C GLU A 91 -0.12 -7.18 -18.94
N VAL A 92 -0.97 -7.00 -17.95
CA VAL A 92 -0.88 -5.87 -17.00
C VAL A 92 0.38 -5.97 -16.14
N PHE A 93 0.71 -7.17 -15.65
CA PHE A 93 1.89 -7.36 -14.82
C PHE A 93 3.19 -7.34 -15.63
N ASP A 94 3.16 -7.75 -16.91
CA ASP A 94 4.28 -7.55 -17.85
C ASP A 94 4.53 -6.07 -18.08
N ALA A 95 3.48 -5.28 -18.32
CA ALA A 95 3.57 -3.83 -18.44
C ALA A 95 4.06 -3.17 -17.12
N ALA A 96 3.63 -3.68 -15.98
CA ALA A 96 4.10 -3.19 -14.67
C ALA A 96 5.59 -3.45 -14.47
N ALA A 97 6.09 -4.63 -14.85
CA ALA A 97 7.51 -4.96 -14.77
C ALA A 97 8.36 -4.09 -15.72
N GLU A 98 7.87 -3.88 -16.94
CA GLU A 98 8.51 -2.99 -17.91
C GLU A 98 8.53 -1.54 -17.40
N LEU A 99 7.41 -1.04 -16.89
CA LEU A 99 7.32 0.32 -16.32
C LEU A 99 8.28 0.51 -15.15
N ALA A 100 8.32 -0.45 -14.22
CA ALA A 100 9.23 -0.42 -13.08
C ALA A 100 10.69 -0.35 -13.54
N SER A 101 11.07 -1.17 -14.52
CA SER A 101 12.43 -1.18 -15.09
C SER A 101 12.78 0.15 -15.78
N ARG A 102 11.87 0.70 -16.59
CA ARG A 102 12.07 1.99 -17.28
C ARG A 102 12.26 3.15 -16.29
N ASN A 103 11.37 3.23 -15.29
CA ASN A 103 11.41 4.33 -14.33
C ASN A 103 12.57 4.19 -13.33
N HIS A 104 12.94 2.96 -12.95
CA HIS A 104 14.13 2.70 -12.15
C HIS A 104 15.42 3.14 -12.86
N ALA A 105 15.52 2.94 -14.18
CA ALA A 105 16.70 3.30 -14.97
C ALA A 105 16.96 4.81 -15.07
N ILE A 106 15.96 5.65 -14.80
CA ILE A 106 16.08 7.12 -14.84
C ILE A 106 16.14 7.75 -13.44
N GLY A 107 15.86 6.98 -12.40
CA GLY A 107 15.97 7.41 -11.00
C GLY A 107 17.41 7.42 -10.49
N PRO A 108 17.64 7.94 -9.27
CA PRO A 108 18.93 7.85 -8.62
C PRO A 108 19.40 6.40 -8.49
N ALA A 109 20.72 6.19 -8.62
CA ALA A 109 21.29 4.85 -8.54
C ALA A 109 21.02 4.21 -7.16
N GLY A 110 20.45 3.03 -7.17
CA GLY A 110 20.13 2.28 -5.94
C GLY A 110 18.75 2.55 -5.34
N ASP A 111 17.99 3.50 -5.89
CA ASP A 111 16.62 3.77 -5.43
C ASP A 111 15.65 2.72 -5.94
N ASP A 112 14.94 2.11 -5.00
CA ASP A 112 13.80 1.26 -5.34
C ASP A 112 12.51 2.07 -5.37
N LEU A 113 11.54 1.54 -6.12
CA LEU A 113 10.28 2.21 -6.39
C LEU A 113 9.11 1.45 -5.76
N GLY A 114 8.10 2.19 -5.32
CA GLY A 114 6.75 1.69 -5.21
C GLY A 114 6.07 1.70 -6.56
N LEU A 115 5.14 0.78 -6.77
CA LEU A 115 4.30 0.72 -7.95
C LEU A 115 2.86 0.46 -7.53
N VAL A 116 1.94 1.19 -8.14
CA VAL A 116 0.49 1.00 -7.94
C VAL A 116 -0.14 0.58 -9.25
N ILE A 117 -0.97 -0.46 -9.18
CA ILE A 117 -1.95 -0.81 -10.18
C ILE A 117 -3.31 -0.47 -9.59
N PHE A 118 -4.18 0.21 -10.33
CA PHE A 118 -5.56 0.37 -9.91
C PHE A 118 -6.53 0.25 -11.09
N VAL A 119 -7.73 -0.21 -10.78
CA VAL A 119 -8.80 -0.43 -11.75
C VAL A 119 -10.06 0.24 -11.25
N THR A 120 -10.69 1.03 -12.12
CA THR A 120 -11.99 1.65 -11.85
C THR A 120 -13.06 1.09 -12.76
N PRO A 121 -14.37 1.18 -12.41
CA PRO A 121 -15.45 0.80 -13.32
C PRO A 121 -15.58 1.71 -14.55
N GLY A 122 -14.77 2.78 -14.66
CA GLY A 122 -14.93 3.80 -15.67
C GLY A 122 -15.93 4.89 -15.27
N ASP A 123 -16.51 5.55 -16.27
CA ASP A 123 -17.36 6.71 -16.04
C ASP A 123 -18.68 6.36 -15.34
N GLN A 124 -19.05 7.16 -14.33
CA GLN A 124 -20.32 7.01 -13.62
C GLN A 124 -21.48 7.44 -14.54
N PRO A 125 -22.46 6.55 -14.82
CA PRO A 125 -23.53 6.84 -15.78
C PRO A 125 -24.34 8.10 -15.49
N SER A 126 -24.55 8.41 -14.20
CA SER A 126 -25.30 9.61 -13.78
C SER A 126 -24.57 10.93 -14.07
N GLN A 127 -23.27 10.88 -14.37
CA GLN A 127 -22.44 12.05 -14.62
C GLN A 127 -21.99 12.17 -16.10
N GLN A 128 -22.53 11.32 -16.95
CA GLN A 128 -22.22 11.31 -18.38
C GLN A 128 -23.48 11.23 -19.26
N ARG A 129 -23.36 11.76 -20.47
CA ARG A 129 -24.35 11.51 -21.53
C ARG A 129 -24.04 10.19 -22.19
N GLY A 130 -24.62 9.08 -21.70
CA GLY A 130 -24.41 7.77 -22.31
C GLY A 130 -24.54 6.59 -21.34
N MET A 131 -24.33 5.40 -21.85
CA MET A 131 -24.26 4.16 -21.07
C MET A 131 -22.90 4.08 -20.38
N GLY A 132 -22.82 3.49 -19.19
CA GLY A 132 -21.64 3.44 -18.32
C GLY A 132 -20.30 3.21 -19.02
N GLY A 133 -19.24 3.70 -18.40
CA GLY A 133 -17.89 3.71 -18.97
C GLY A 133 -17.26 2.32 -19.04
N THR A 134 -16.26 2.20 -19.92
CA THR A 134 -15.33 1.06 -19.92
C THR A 134 -14.43 1.15 -18.70
N PRO A 135 -14.17 0.06 -17.98
CA PRO A 135 -13.20 0.04 -16.89
C PRO A 135 -11.86 0.63 -17.31
N ARG A 136 -11.26 1.42 -16.42
CA ARG A 136 -9.93 2.00 -16.63
C ARG A 136 -8.92 1.30 -15.75
N MET A 137 -7.79 0.98 -16.34
CA MET A 137 -6.67 0.38 -15.63
C MET A 137 -5.43 1.27 -15.74
N VAL A 138 -4.81 1.55 -14.62
CA VAL A 138 -3.67 2.45 -14.54
C VAL A 138 -2.55 1.82 -13.74
N ILE A 139 -1.32 2.02 -14.21
CA ILE A 139 -0.09 1.66 -13.52
C ILE A 139 0.79 2.90 -13.41
N HIS A 140 1.29 3.19 -12.24
CA HIS A 140 2.31 4.22 -12.03
C HIS A 140 3.29 3.84 -10.94
N THR A 141 4.49 4.36 -11.00
CA THR A 141 5.49 4.28 -9.94
C THR A 141 5.46 5.49 -9.03
N PHE A 142 6.09 5.37 -7.88
CA PHE A 142 6.33 6.45 -6.95
C PHE A 142 7.60 6.16 -6.12
N PRO A 143 8.33 7.17 -5.62
CA PRO A 143 9.47 6.97 -4.75
C PRO A 143 9.02 6.36 -3.42
N LEU A 144 9.80 5.40 -2.90
CA LEU A 144 9.56 4.88 -1.56
C LEU A 144 9.94 5.93 -0.51
N ALA A 145 9.01 6.30 0.34
CA ALA A 145 9.20 7.35 1.35
C ALA A 145 9.95 6.80 2.59
N PHE A 146 11.18 6.31 2.41
CA PHE A 146 11.99 5.65 3.44
C PHE A 146 12.08 6.44 4.75
N ARG A 147 12.14 7.78 4.70
CA ARG A 147 12.14 8.67 5.87
C ARG A 147 10.97 8.45 6.82
N LEU A 148 9.84 7.89 6.35
CA LEU A 148 8.66 7.64 7.18
C LEU A 148 8.79 6.38 8.04
N TRP A 149 9.76 5.49 7.74
CA TRP A 149 9.87 4.21 8.46
C TRP A 149 11.29 3.72 8.70
N ALA A 150 12.35 4.37 8.15
CA ALA A 150 13.72 3.91 8.35
C ALA A 150 14.07 3.75 9.84
N HIS A 151 13.72 4.75 10.67
CA HIS A 151 13.91 4.73 12.12
C HIS A 151 13.16 3.57 12.81
N ALA A 152 12.02 3.15 12.26
CA ALA A 152 11.19 2.13 12.87
C ALA A 152 11.80 0.73 12.85
N TYR A 153 12.75 0.43 11.96
CA TYR A 153 13.45 -0.86 11.97
C TYR A 153 14.24 -1.09 13.28
N GLU A 154 14.76 -0.03 13.89
CA GLU A 154 15.57 -0.09 15.12
C GLU A 154 14.78 0.21 16.38
N HIS A 155 13.76 1.07 16.27
CA HIS A 155 13.05 1.59 17.45
C HIS A 155 11.60 1.10 17.55
N GLY A 156 11.07 0.57 16.44
CA GLY A 156 9.69 0.17 16.33
C GLY A 156 8.73 1.36 16.20
N VAL A 157 7.46 1.05 16.01
CA VAL A 157 6.37 2.03 15.93
C VAL A 157 5.42 1.89 17.12
N PRO A 158 4.83 2.97 17.62
CA PRO A 158 3.74 2.89 18.58
C PRO A 158 2.43 2.52 17.88
N LEU A 159 1.60 1.75 18.58
CA LEU A 159 0.23 1.41 18.17
C LEU A 159 -0.78 2.00 19.15
N ARG A 160 -1.94 2.40 18.62
CA ARG A 160 -3.07 2.89 19.41
C ARG A 160 -4.37 2.21 18.99
N SER A 161 -5.14 1.75 19.98
CA SER A 161 -6.55 1.43 19.80
C SER A 161 -7.30 2.70 19.44
N VAL A 162 -8.28 2.56 18.56
CA VAL A 162 -9.13 3.66 18.09
C VAL A 162 -10.60 3.30 18.18
N SER A 163 -11.47 4.31 18.21
CA SER A 163 -12.92 4.12 18.23
C SER A 163 -13.48 3.72 16.85
N VAL A 164 -12.79 4.09 15.78
CA VAL A 164 -13.15 3.72 14.41
C VAL A 164 -13.03 2.21 14.22
N ARG A 165 -14.04 1.61 13.58
CA ARG A 165 -14.11 0.17 13.35
C ARG A 165 -13.88 -0.19 11.89
N GLN A 166 -13.47 -1.44 11.66
CA GLN A 166 -13.39 -2.03 10.34
C GLN A 166 -14.78 -2.03 9.69
N VAL A 167 -14.80 -1.82 8.39
CA VAL A 167 -16.05 -1.91 7.64
C VAL A 167 -16.61 -3.32 7.78
N PRO A 168 -17.88 -3.47 8.19
CA PRO A 168 -18.49 -4.80 8.33
C PRO A 168 -18.50 -5.57 7.01
N ASP A 169 -18.31 -6.89 7.06
CA ASP A 169 -18.34 -7.78 5.89
C ASP A 169 -19.68 -7.72 5.13
N ALA A 170 -20.76 -7.35 5.82
CA ALA A 170 -22.05 -7.09 5.21
C ALA A 170 -22.04 -5.90 4.22
N CYS A 171 -21.05 -4.98 4.31
CA CYS A 171 -20.86 -3.89 3.37
C CYS A 171 -20.00 -4.34 2.18
N TRP A 172 -18.81 -4.87 2.47
CA TRP A 172 -17.92 -5.57 1.54
C TRP A 172 -16.89 -6.40 2.32
N PRO A 173 -16.43 -7.54 1.74
CA PRO A 173 -15.42 -8.38 2.39
C PRO A 173 -14.09 -7.64 2.60
N VAL A 174 -13.46 -7.83 3.76
CA VAL A 174 -12.17 -7.20 4.11
C VAL A 174 -11.04 -7.62 3.15
N GLN A 175 -11.19 -8.76 2.45
CA GLN A 175 -10.27 -9.27 1.45
C GLN A 175 -10.18 -8.38 0.20
N ALA A 176 -11.23 -7.58 -0.09
CA ALA A 176 -11.22 -6.67 -1.24
C ALA A 176 -10.24 -5.52 -1.00
N LYS A 177 -9.14 -5.50 -1.76
CA LYS A 177 -8.17 -4.39 -1.66
C LYS A 177 -8.65 -3.19 -2.49
N VAL A 178 -9.35 -2.27 -1.81
CA VAL A 178 -10.01 -1.11 -2.43
C VAL A 178 -9.48 0.23 -1.92
N ARG A 179 -9.77 1.29 -2.66
CA ARG A 179 -9.46 2.69 -2.29
C ARG A 179 -10.51 3.35 -1.41
N SER A 180 -11.60 2.70 -1.07
CA SER A 180 -12.60 3.17 -0.09
C SER A 180 -12.03 3.09 1.33
N ARG A 181 -11.16 4.04 1.68
CA ARG A 181 -10.29 4.00 2.86
C ARG A 181 -10.59 5.09 3.89
N LEU A 182 -11.80 5.65 3.87
CA LEU A 182 -12.17 6.76 4.77
C LEU A 182 -12.05 6.36 6.25
N HIS A 183 -12.45 5.14 6.61
CA HIS A 183 -12.34 4.63 7.98
C HIS A 183 -10.88 4.59 8.46
N TYR A 184 -9.94 4.15 7.62
CA TYR A 184 -8.50 4.16 7.95
C TYR A 184 -7.95 5.59 8.11
N PHE A 185 -8.37 6.53 7.26
CA PHE A 185 -7.99 7.94 7.41
C PHE A 185 -8.46 8.51 8.75
N LEU A 186 -9.70 8.21 9.15
CA LEU A 186 -10.26 8.64 10.43
C LEU A 186 -9.54 7.96 11.61
N ALA A 187 -9.26 6.67 11.48
CA ALA A 187 -8.52 5.89 12.48
C ALA A 187 -7.12 6.44 12.72
N ASP A 188 -6.34 6.66 11.66
CA ASP A 188 -5.00 7.23 11.78
C ASP A 188 -5.02 8.64 12.39
N ARG A 189 -5.99 9.47 12.01
CA ARG A 189 -6.16 10.80 12.62
C ARG A 189 -6.40 10.72 14.13
N GLU A 190 -7.23 9.76 14.59
CA GLU A 190 -7.49 9.52 16.01
C GLU A 190 -6.21 9.03 16.73
N ALA A 191 -5.51 8.08 16.16
CA ALA A 191 -4.27 7.54 16.71
C ALA A 191 -3.18 8.62 16.83
N HIS A 192 -2.98 9.42 15.79
CA HIS A 192 -2.00 10.52 15.78
C HIS A 192 -2.34 11.63 16.79
N ALA A 193 -3.62 11.91 17.02
CA ALA A 193 -4.05 12.87 18.03
C ALA A 193 -3.75 12.38 19.46
N ALA A 194 -3.82 11.06 19.69
CA ALA A 194 -3.50 10.45 20.98
C ALA A 194 -1.99 10.29 21.23
N GLU A 195 -1.21 10.01 20.17
CA GLU A 195 0.23 9.82 20.25
C GLU A 195 0.88 10.08 18.87
N SER A 196 1.81 11.03 18.84
CA SER A 196 2.52 11.36 17.60
C SER A 196 3.24 10.13 17.01
N GLY A 197 3.06 9.89 15.71
CA GLY A 197 3.65 8.77 14.99
C GLY A 197 2.99 7.41 15.25
N ALA A 198 1.94 7.34 16.10
CA ALA A 198 1.24 6.10 16.34
C ALA A 198 0.42 5.66 15.13
N ARG A 199 0.36 4.33 14.89
CA ARG A 199 -0.53 3.73 13.89
C ARG A 199 -1.79 3.21 14.59
N ALA A 200 -2.92 3.37 13.92
CA ALA A 200 -4.20 2.88 14.43
C ALA A 200 -4.27 1.35 14.35
N VAL A 201 -4.71 0.72 15.42
CA VAL A 201 -5.20 -0.67 15.41
C VAL A 201 -6.71 -0.61 15.17
N VAL A 202 -7.14 -1.12 14.02
CA VAL A 202 -8.56 -1.15 13.66
C VAL A 202 -9.13 -2.52 14.02
N CYS A 203 -10.23 -2.53 14.77
CA CYS A 203 -10.94 -3.74 15.17
C CYS A 203 -12.30 -3.83 14.49
N HIS A 204 -12.82 -5.05 14.35
CA HIS A 204 -14.20 -5.31 13.99
C HIS A 204 -15.17 -4.86 15.10
N LEU A 205 -16.47 -4.84 14.81
CA LEU A 205 -17.50 -4.44 15.77
C LEU A 205 -17.56 -5.35 17.00
N ASP A 206 -17.16 -6.59 16.88
CA ASP A 206 -17.11 -7.58 17.96
C ASP A 206 -15.78 -7.57 18.75
N GLY A 207 -14.87 -6.65 18.43
CA GLY A 207 -13.59 -6.47 19.12
C GLY A 207 -12.43 -7.30 18.57
N ARG A 208 -12.63 -8.14 17.54
CA ARG A 208 -11.54 -8.83 16.88
C ARG A 208 -10.63 -7.82 16.17
N VAL A 209 -9.32 -7.99 16.34
CA VAL A 209 -8.31 -7.16 15.65
C VAL A 209 -8.34 -7.48 14.16
N SER A 210 -8.40 -6.44 13.34
CA SER A 210 -8.22 -6.55 11.90
C SER A 210 -6.76 -6.24 11.52
N GLU A 211 -6.46 -5.00 11.30
CA GLU A 211 -5.14 -4.58 10.82
C GLU A 211 -4.89 -3.10 11.16
N THR A 212 -3.75 -2.55 10.79
CA THR A 212 -3.55 -1.10 10.74
C THR A 212 -4.01 -0.56 9.37
N SER A 213 -4.02 0.75 9.19
CA SER A 213 -4.36 1.35 7.89
C SER A 213 -3.49 0.87 6.72
N THR A 214 -2.26 0.43 6.97
CA THR A 214 -1.29 0.10 5.91
C THR A 214 -0.54 -1.21 6.10
N ALA A 215 -0.79 -1.95 7.18
CA ALA A 215 -0.06 -3.18 7.49
C ALA A 215 -0.94 -4.20 8.21
N ASN A 216 -0.76 -5.47 7.88
CA ASN A 216 -1.31 -6.55 8.70
C ASN A 216 -0.56 -6.61 10.04
N ILE A 217 -1.24 -7.13 11.05
CA ILE A 217 -0.71 -7.33 12.40
C ILE A 217 -0.52 -8.84 12.62
N ALA A 218 0.62 -9.22 13.19
CA ALA A 218 0.81 -10.52 13.83
C ALA A 218 1.47 -10.28 15.19
N ILE A 219 1.29 -11.19 16.13
CA ILE A 219 1.94 -11.13 17.44
C ILE A 219 2.81 -12.35 17.64
N VAL A 220 3.78 -12.24 18.53
CA VAL A 220 4.51 -13.38 19.08
C VAL A 220 4.06 -13.57 20.51
N ARG A 221 3.76 -14.82 20.87
CA ARG A 221 3.48 -15.22 22.23
C ARG A 221 4.05 -16.61 22.51
N ASP A 222 4.82 -16.74 23.57
CA ASP A 222 5.47 -18.01 23.95
C ASP A 222 6.22 -18.66 22.76
N GLY A 223 6.92 -17.84 21.95
CA GLY A 223 7.70 -18.28 20.79
C GLY A 223 6.88 -18.64 19.55
N THR A 224 5.55 -18.55 19.58
CA THR A 224 4.66 -18.80 18.45
C THR A 224 4.20 -17.49 17.83
N ILE A 225 4.27 -17.38 16.50
CA ILE A 225 3.71 -16.25 15.76
C ILE A 225 2.22 -16.53 15.52
N LEU A 226 1.38 -15.58 15.90
CA LEU A 226 -0.08 -15.65 15.76
C LEU A 226 -0.56 -14.52 14.87
N ALA A 227 -1.31 -14.84 13.81
CA ALA A 227 -1.87 -13.86 12.88
C ALA A 227 -3.40 -14.00 12.79
N PRO A 228 -4.14 -12.89 12.54
CA PRO A 228 -5.57 -12.96 12.23
C PRO A 228 -5.83 -13.81 10.99
N PRO A 229 -6.97 -14.55 10.96
CA PRO A 229 -7.36 -15.29 9.77
C PRO A 229 -7.75 -14.35 8.61
N PRO A 230 -7.76 -14.82 7.36
CA PRO A 230 -8.17 -14.02 6.21
C PRO A 230 -9.58 -13.41 6.30
N ALA A 231 -10.45 -13.97 7.16
CA ALA A 231 -11.76 -13.39 7.43
C ALA A 231 -11.70 -12.10 8.28
N ASP A 232 -10.61 -11.88 9.01
CA ASP A 232 -10.48 -10.75 9.93
C ASP A 232 -9.63 -9.61 9.37
N ALA A 233 -8.80 -9.85 8.35
CA ALA A 233 -7.89 -8.85 7.77
C ALA A 233 -7.65 -9.10 6.29
N LEU A 234 -7.12 -8.09 5.59
CA LEU A 234 -6.68 -8.25 4.20
C LEU A 234 -5.69 -9.42 4.09
N ALA A 235 -5.86 -10.27 3.06
CA ALA A 235 -4.90 -11.34 2.74
C ALA A 235 -3.57 -10.74 2.24
N GLY A 236 -2.71 -10.33 3.18
CA GLY A 236 -1.49 -9.59 2.89
C GLY A 236 -0.44 -10.44 2.18
N VAL A 237 0.07 -9.97 1.04
CA VAL A 237 1.21 -10.64 0.36
C VAL A 237 2.44 -10.65 1.27
N SER A 238 2.68 -9.55 1.97
CA SER A 238 3.78 -9.46 2.94
C SER A 238 3.56 -10.34 4.17
N LEU A 239 2.31 -10.55 4.61
CA LEU A 239 2.02 -11.47 5.70
C LEU A 239 2.31 -12.91 5.30
N ARG A 240 1.87 -13.33 4.10
CA ARG A 240 2.20 -14.66 3.52
C ARG A 240 3.71 -14.86 3.35
N CYS A 241 4.43 -13.80 2.95
CA CYS A 241 5.90 -13.86 2.88
C CYS A 241 6.52 -14.08 4.26
N ALA A 242 6.05 -13.37 5.30
CA ALA A 242 6.52 -13.56 6.67
C ALA A 242 6.25 -14.97 7.19
N GLU A 243 5.08 -15.54 6.88
CA GLU A 243 4.73 -16.93 7.21
C GLU A 243 5.68 -17.94 6.56
N SER A 244 5.92 -17.83 5.25
CA SER A 244 6.87 -18.69 4.54
C SER A 244 8.31 -18.57 5.08
N LEU A 245 8.71 -17.35 5.45
CA LEU A 245 10.02 -17.13 6.08
C LEU A 245 10.09 -17.74 7.48
N ALA A 246 9.01 -17.63 8.27
CA ALA A 246 8.92 -18.26 9.59
C ALA A 246 9.04 -19.78 9.49
N GLU A 247 8.32 -20.40 8.55
CA GLU A 247 8.42 -21.83 8.23
C GLU A 247 9.86 -22.24 7.88
N SER A 248 10.52 -21.49 7.01
CA SER A 248 11.91 -21.76 6.60
C SER A 248 12.92 -21.65 7.74
N LEU A 249 12.58 -20.90 8.78
CA LEU A 249 13.38 -20.73 10.00
C LEU A 249 13.00 -21.71 11.13
N GLY A 250 12.01 -22.58 10.90
CA GLY A 250 11.47 -23.50 11.91
C GLY A 250 10.73 -22.79 13.06
N LEU A 251 10.23 -21.57 12.82
CA LEU A 251 9.42 -20.82 13.78
C LEU A 251 7.96 -21.27 13.71
N ALA A 252 7.34 -21.47 14.86
CA ALA A 252 5.94 -21.84 14.94
C ALA A 252 5.03 -20.68 14.49
N TRP A 253 4.08 -21.01 13.61
CA TRP A 253 3.07 -20.08 13.10
C TRP A 253 1.67 -20.67 13.26
N ALA A 254 0.72 -19.88 13.73
CA ALA A 254 -0.67 -20.28 13.82
C ALA A 254 -1.60 -19.10 13.46
N THR A 255 -2.80 -19.45 13.01
CA THR A 255 -3.83 -18.47 12.63
C THR A 255 -4.99 -18.55 13.60
N ARG A 256 -5.32 -17.44 14.26
CA ARG A 256 -6.52 -17.27 15.08
C ARG A 256 -6.93 -15.80 15.17
N SER A 257 -8.17 -15.53 15.48
CA SER A 257 -8.62 -14.17 15.78
C SER A 257 -7.88 -13.64 17.02
N LEU A 258 -7.47 -12.38 16.93
CA LEU A 258 -6.77 -11.64 17.98
C LEU A 258 -7.70 -10.59 18.59
N THR A 259 -7.44 -10.23 19.83
CA THR A 259 -8.07 -9.14 20.58
C THR A 259 -7.04 -8.08 20.94
N GLU A 260 -7.48 -6.89 21.36
CA GLU A 260 -6.56 -5.88 21.91
C GLU A 260 -5.81 -6.37 23.14
N GLN A 261 -6.41 -7.26 23.93
CA GLN A 261 -5.71 -7.89 25.08
C GLN A 261 -4.56 -8.79 24.61
N ASP A 262 -4.76 -9.53 23.49
CA ASP A 262 -3.67 -10.33 22.91
C ASP A 262 -2.49 -9.45 22.47
N LEU A 263 -2.76 -8.26 21.94
CA LEU A 263 -1.72 -7.29 21.58
C LEU A 263 -1.01 -6.76 22.84
N ALA A 264 -1.76 -6.46 23.90
CA ALA A 264 -1.20 -5.94 25.15
C ALA A 264 -0.29 -6.95 25.87
N ASP A 265 -0.61 -8.23 25.74
CA ASP A 265 0.09 -9.35 26.38
C ASP A 265 1.15 -10.01 25.45
N ALA A 266 1.37 -9.48 24.26
CA ALA A 266 2.32 -10.05 23.29
C ALA A 266 3.77 -9.85 23.72
N ASP A 267 4.63 -10.83 23.39
CA ASP A 267 6.09 -10.70 23.53
C ASP A 267 6.66 -9.78 22.44
N GLU A 268 6.14 -9.87 21.20
CA GLU A 268 6.47 -9.01 20.06
C GLU A 268 5.20 -8.73 19.25
N ILE A 269 5.14 -7.56 18.60
CA ILE A 269 4.13 -7.29 17.56
C ILE A 269 4.84 -7.00 16.25
N LEU A 270 4.39 -7.65 15.19
CA LEU A 270 4.93 -7.60 13.84
C LEU A 270 3.93 -6.91 12.91
N LEU A 271 4.39 -5.94 12.17
CA LEU A 271 3.60 -5.24 11.14
C LEU A 271 4.17 -5.57 9.77
N THR A 272 3.35 -6.13 8.88
CA THR A 272 3.81 -6.51 7.54
C THR A 272 3.11 -5.68 6.46
N SER A 273 3.88 -5.10 5.57
CA SER A 273 3.35 -4.33 4.43
C SER A 273 4.34 -4.28 3.25
N THR A 274 3.84 -4.07 2.06
CA THR A 274 4.66 -4.07 0.85
C THR A 274 5.80 -3.05 0.89
N PRO A 275 5.62 -1.77 1.28
CA PRO A 275 6.70 -0.79 1.21
C PRO A 275 7.87 -1.06 2.17
N ASN A 276 7.58 -1.52 3.37
CA ASN A 276 8.57 -1.69 4.43
C ASN A 276 8.79 -3.15 4.87
N CYS A 277 8.19 -4.11 4.15
CA CYS A 277 8.30 -5.54 4.42
C CYS A 277 7.77 -5.93 5.81
N ILE A 278 8.57 -5.75 6.84
CA ILE A 278 8.23 -6.03 8.23
C ILE A 278 8.79 -4.93 9.13
N LEU A 279 7.98 -4.46 10.07
CA LEU A 279 8.38 -3.53 11.13
C LEU A 279 7.93 -4.08 12.50
N PRO A 280 8.67 -3.82 13.57
CA PRO A 280 8.22 -4.15 14.91
C PRO A 280 7.32 -3.03 15.44
N ALA A 281 6.29 -3.37 16.22
CA ALA A 281 5.65 -2.41 17.08
C ALA A 281 6.12 -2.66 18.53
N THR A 282 6.63 -1.62 19.16
CA THR A 282 7.28 -1.72 20.48
C THR A 282 6.45 -1.13 21.61
N ARG A 283 5.33 -0.46 21.27
CA ARG A 283 4.38 0.08 22.24
C ARG A 283 2.95 -0.10 21.77
N PHE A 284 2.06 -0.37 22.72
CA PHE A 284 0.62 -0.41 22.49
C PHE A 284 -0.10 0.37 23.60
N ASN A 285 -0.93 1.34 23.23
CA ASN A 285 -1.65 2.22 24.15
C ASN A 285 -0.73 2.87 25.22
N GLY A 286 0.47 3.30 24.80
CA GLY A 286 1.46 3.93 25.67
C GLY A 286 2.29 2.98 26.54
N ARG A 287 1.99 1.67 26.53
CA ARG A 287 2.74 0.65 27.28
C ARG A 287 3.74 -0.07 26.37
N GLY A 288 4.92 -0.39 26.87
CA GLY A 288 5.91 -1.21 26.15
C GLY A 288 5.38 -2.62 25.92
N ILE A 289 5.64 -3.17 24.73
CA ILE A 289 5.38 -4.56 24.38
C ILE A 289 6.66 -5.37 24.63
N GLY A 290 6.54 -6.50 25.36
CA GLY A 290 7.68 -7.29 25.78
C GLY A 290 8.74 -6.44 26.47
N THR A 291 9.92 -6.30 25.87
CA THR A 291 11.01 -5.45 26.41
C THR A 291 10.91 -3.98 26.01
N GLY A 292 9.91 -3.59 25.24
CA GLY A 292 9.78 -2.26 24.63
C GLY A 292 10.77 -2.00 23.48
N ARG A 293 11.39 -3.05 22.95
CA ARG A 293 12.37 -3.02 21.85
C ARG A 293 12.05 -4.10 20.82
N PRO A 294 12.58 -3.97 19.57
CA PRO A 294 12.45 -5.03 18.56
C PRO A 294 12.96 -6.37 19.07
N GLY A 295 12.13 -7.40 18.99
CA GLY A 295 12.42 -8.71 19.54
C GLY A 295 13.21 -9.62 18.61
N ARG A 296 13.52 -10.84 19.06
CA ARG A 296 14.37 -11.79 18.33
C ARG A 296 13.69 -12.37 17.11
N ILE A 297 12.39 -12.65 17.19
CA ILE A 297 11.64 -13.23 16.06
C ILE A 297 11.55 -12.21 14.95
N TYR A 298 11.24 -10.95 15.26
CA TYR A 298 11.31 -9.86 14.31
C TYR A 298 12.68 -9.78 13.61
N GLN A 299 13.77 -9.77 14.39
CA GLN A 299 15.13 -9.67 13.84
C GLN A 299 15.45 -10.84 12.90
N SER A 300 15.05 -12.06 13.26
CA SER A 300 15.24 -13.26 12.44
C SER A 300 14.47 -13.18 11.12
N LEU A 301 13.22 -12.73 11.16
CA LEU A 301 12.38 -12.55 9.98
C LEU A 301 12.94 -11.43 9.07
N LEU A 302 13.36 -10.29 9.63
CA LEU A 302 13.94 -9.20 8.85
C LEU A 302 15.24 -9.65 8.16
N ALA A 303 16.10 -10.38 8.85
CA ALA A 303 17.32 -10.94 8.27
C ALA A 303 17.02 -11.97 7.17
N ALA A 304 16.03 -12.83 7.35
CA ALA A 304 15.59 -13.78 6.32
C ALA A 304 15.00 -13.06 5.11
N TRP A 305 14.20 -12.03 5.35
CA TRP A 305 13.62 -11.21 4.26
C TRP A 305 14.71 -10.45 3.48
N SER A 306 15.70 -9.90 4.17
CA SER A 306 16.85 -9.24 3.54
C SER A 306 17.64 -10.19 2.64
N ARG A 307 17.83 -11.46 3.07
CA ARG A 307 18.43 -12.50 2.21
C ARG A 307 17.57 -12.79 0.98
N LEU A 308 16.25 -12.92 1.14
CA LEU A 308 15.31 -13.13 0.03
C LEU A 308 15.31 -11.97 -0.96
N ALA A 309 15.36 -10.73 -0.46
CA ALA A 309 15.43 -9.51 -1.28
C ALA A 309 16.82 -9.29 -1.92
N GLY A 310 17.84 -9.96 -1.44
CA GLY A 310 19.23 -9.84 -1.91
C GLY A 310 19.92 -8.54 -1.46
N LEU A 311 19.39 -7.86 -0.44
CA LEU A 311 19.98 -6.65 0.15
C LEU A 311 19.54 -6.48 1.62
N ASP A 312 20.27 -5.71 2.40
CA ASP A 312 19.86 -5.33 3.74
C ASP A 312 18.76 -4.24 3.68
N ILE A 313 17.53 -4.66 3.99
CA ILE A 313 16.33 -3.79 3.88
C ILE A 313 16.42 -2.59 4.83
N ALA A 314 16.90 -2.79 6.06
CA ALA A 314 17.00 -1.71 7.04
C ALA A 314 18.14 -0.74 6.69
N ALA A 315 19.29 -1.25 6.22
CA ALA A 315 20.39 -0.43 5.75
C ALA A 315 20.00 0.39 4.51
N GLN A 316 19.28 -0.22 3.55
CA GLN A 316 18.73 0.53 2.40
C GLN A 316 17.86 1.68 2.87
N ALA A 317 16.92 1.42 3.79
CA ALA A 317 16.00 2.43 4.27
C ALA A 317 16.71 3.59 4.98
N ARG A 318 17.76 3.32 5.76
CA ARG A 318 18.59 4.37 6.40
C ARG A 318 19.32 5.21 5.36
N ALA A 319 20.08 4.57 4.46
CA ALA A 319 20.85 5.27 3.44
C ALA A 319 19.97 6.19 2.57
N GLN A 320 18.79 5.72 2.18
CA GLN A 320 17.86 6.50 1.36
C GLN A 320 17.12 7.59 2.13
N SER A 321 16.95 7.45 3.45
CA SER A 321 16.34 8.51 4.26
C SER A 321 17.29 9.69 4.45
N GLU A 322 18.60 9.45 4.56
CA GLU A 322 19.63 10.47 4.72
C GLU A 322 19.87 11.25 3.42
N SER A 323 19.86 10.59 2.26
CA SER A 323 20.06 11.24 0.95
C SER A 323 18.95 12.22 0.58
N THR A 324 17.75 12.08 1.15
CA THR A 324 16.62 12.96 0.87
C THR A 324 16.68 14.27 1.67
N ASP A 325 17.34 14.29 2.83
CA ASP A 325 17.50 15.49 3.67
C ASP A 325 18.57 16.46 3.12
N GLU A 326 19.52 15.99 2.31
CA GLU A 326 20.55 16.85 1.69
C GLU A 326 20.06 17.60 0.43
N SER A 327 18.86 17.29 -0.07
CA SER A 327 18.33 17.83 -1.34
C SER A 327 17.15 18.82 -1.18
N VAL A 328 16.88 19.33 0.03
CA VAL A 328 15.81 20.32 0.33
C VAL A 328 16.38 21.70 0.68
#